data_fe7d04cedefc3682792ba60ec0863802
#
_entry.id   fe7d04cedefc3682792ba60ec0863802
#
_cell.length_a   1.000
_cell.length_b   1.000
_cell.length_c   1.000
_cell.angle_alpha   90.00
_cell.angle_beta   90.00
_cell.angle_gamma   90.00
#
_symmetry.space_group_name_H-M   'P 1'
#
loop_
_entity.id
_entity.type
_entity.pdbx_description
1 polymer ?
#
loop_
_entity_poly.entity_id
_entity_poly.type
_entity_poly.pdbx_seq_one_letter_code
_entity_poly.pdbx_strand_id
1 'polypeptide(L)'
;WFANNITYKDIADMWIHESFTNYSESLFLEYYFGKEAGYTYVRGIRKNIENDKPIIGSYGVNNEGSGDMYYKGANMLHTLRQVLNNDEKWREILRGLNATFYHQTVTTQQIESYLSEKIGRDLTPVFNQYLRDTRIPTLEYFFKNNQLGYRWANSVANFNLPVKVYLNGTAQILEPNNEWKMLSLGTTEKPTLEVDNNYYVGSYNITE
;
A
#
# COMPACT_ATOMS: atom_id res chain seq x y z
N TRP A 1 -0.36 14.63 16.47
CA TRP A 1 -0.58 13.30 17.01
C TRP A 1 0.61 12.39 16.76
N PHE A 2 0.92 12.05 15.54
CA PHE A 2 2.18 11.42 15.21
C PHE A 2 3.31 12.43 15.46
N ALA A 3 4.44 12.00 15.98
CA ALA A 3 5.52 12.79 16.55
C ALA A 3 5.29 13.29 17.99
N ASN A 4 4.09 13.65 18.38
CA ASN A 4 3.81 14.14 19.74
C ASN A 4 3.25 13.04 20.66
N ASN A 5 2.45 12.12 20.12
CA ASN A 5 1.88 11.00 20.86
C ASN A 5 2.69 9.72 20.65
N ILE A 6 3.08 9.46 19.40
CA ILE A 6 3.90 8.32 19.01
C ILE A 6 5.20 8.86 18.43
N THR A 7 6.34 8.55 19.06
CA THR A 7 7.65 9.07 18.65
C THR A 7 8.51 7.93 18.13
N TYR A 8 9.19 8.12 16.99
CA TYR A 8 10.13 7.14 16.48
C TYR A 8 11.37 7.03 17.39
N LYS A 9 11.96 5.84 17.45
CA LYS A 9 13.17 5.59 18.23
C LYS A 9 14.44 6.06 17.52
N ASP A 10 14.48 5.90 16.21
CA ASP A 10 15.61 6.27 15.35
C ASP A 10 15.10 7.13 14.21
N ILE A 11 15.88 8.08 13.73
CA ILE A 11 15.47 8.96 12.62
C ILE A 11 15.17 8.17 11.34
N ALA A 12 15.74 6.99 11.15
CA ALA A 12 15.43 6.09 10.06
C ALA A 12 13.95 5.62 10.07
N ASP A 13 13.28 5.68 11.25
CA ASP A 13 11.87 5.35 11.43
C ASP A 13 10.92 6.56 11.20
N MET A 14 11.43 7.68 10.67
CA MET A 14 10.69 8.95 10.55
C MET A 14 9.41 8.82 9.73
N TRP A 15 9.32 7.83 8.84
CA TRP A 15 8.10 7.53 8.09
C TRP A 15 6.86 7.34 9.00
N ILE A 16 7.06 6.89 10.25
CA ILE A 16 5.97 6.72 11.23
C ILE A 16 5.29 8.06 11.50
N HIS A 17 6.05 9.14 11.54
CA HIS A 17 5.47 10.48 11.68
C HIS A 17 4.87 10.96 10.37
N GLU A 18 5.66 10.94 9.31
CA GLU A 18 5.36 11.66 8.08
C GLU A 18 4.31 10.97 7.21
N SER A 19 4.37 9.63 7.10
CA SER A 19 3.36 8.89 6.33
C SER A 19 1.96 9.01 6.93
N PHE A 20 1.83 8.82 8.25
CA PHE A 20 0.54 8.91 8.92
C PHE A 20 0.01 10.35 8.96
N THR A 21 0.89 11.35 9.14
CA THR A 21 0.49 12.76 9.12
C THR A 21 0.02 13.15 7.72
N ASN A 22 0.77 12.82 6.68
CA ASN A 22 0.37 13.11 5.30
C ASN A 22 -0.92 12.38 4.91
N TYR A 23 -1.08 11.11 5.33
CA TYR A 23 -2.33 10.37 5.10
C TYR A 23 -3.53 10.99 5.86
N SER A 24 -3.29 11.66 6.99
CA SER A 24 -4.35 12.35 7.74
C SER A 24 -4.99 13.50 6.95
N GLU A 25 -4.28 14.11 6.00
CA GLU A 25 -4.85 15.11 5.08
C GLU A 25 -5.94 14.49 4.19
N SER A 26 -5.71 13.27 3.68
CA SER A 26 -6.71 12.51 2.95
C SER A 26 -7.95 12.21 3.79
N LEU A 27 -7.76 11.80 5.05
CA LEU A 27 -8.86 11.54 5.99
C LEU A 27 -9.64 12.81 6.35
N PHE A 28 -8.95 13.96 6.46
CA PHE A 28 -9.57 15.27 6.67
C PHE A 28 -10.48 15.63 5.49
N LEU A 29 -9.98 15.50 4.27
CA LEU A 29 -10.78 15.80 3.06
C LEU A 29 -11.96 14.82 2.93
N GLU A 30 -11.77 13.54 3.25
CA GLU A 30 -12.85 12.57 3.28
C GLU A 30 -13.94 12.97 4.28
N TYR A 31 -13.56 13.44 5.46
CA TYR A 31 -14.51 13.83 6.50
C TYR A 31 -15.37 15.02 6.09
N TYR A 32 -14.78 16.05 5.49
CA TYR A 32 -15.49 17.27 5.13
C TYR A 32 -16.14 17.26 3.75
N PHE A 33 -15.58 16.52 2.79
CA PHE A 33 -15.96 16.58 1.38
C PHE A 33 -16.34 15.22 0.78
N GLY A 34 -16.36 14.19 1.60
CA GLY A 34 -16.73 12.83 1.19
C GLY A 34 -15.58 11.97 0.72
N LYS A 35 -15.85 10.67 0.66
CA LYS A 35 -14.86 9.61 0.42
C LYS A 35 -14.02 9.85 -0.85
N GLU A 36 -14.67 10.22 -1.95
CA GLU A 36 -13.97 10.42 -3.22
C GLU A 36 -13.00 11.61 -3.19
N ALA A 37 -13.30 12.66 -2.42
CA ALA A 37 -12.38 13.77 -2.24
C ALA A 37 -11.07 13.33 -1.56
N GLY A 38 -11.16 12.55 -0.49
CA GLY A 38 -9.98 11.98 0.17
C GLY A 38 -9.20 11.03 -0.74
N TYR A 39 -9.88 10.19 -1.49
CA TYR A 39 -9.27 9.25 -2.44
C TYR A 39 -8.57 9.98 -3.59
N THR A 40 -9.21 10.99 -4.15
CA THR A 40 -8.63 11.83 -5.22
C THR A 40 -7.38 12.54 -4.71
N TYR A 41 -7.39 13.04 -3.48
CA TYR A 41 -6.24 13.71 -2.88
C TYR A 41 -5.03 12.76 -2.76
N VAL A 42 -5.21 11.58 -2.13
CA VAL A 42 -4.09 10.65 -1.93
C VAL A 42 -3.54 10.11 -3.25
N ARG A 43 -4.39 9.91 -4.27
CA ARG A 43 -3.94 9.58 -5.63
C ARG A 43 -3.19 10.75 -6.28
N GLY A 44 -3.68 11.97 -6.09
CA GLY A 44 -3.11 13.18 -6.68
C GLY A 44 -1.70 13.51 -6.21
N ILE A 45 -1.35 13.18 -4.96
CA ILE A 45 0.00 13.42 -4.43
C ILE A 45 1.05 12.42 -4.95
N ARG A 46 0.66 11.35 -5.66
CA ARG A 46 1.58 10.38 -6.29
C ARG A 46 2.58 11.03 -7.24
N LYS A 47 2.19 12.14 -7.87
CA LYS A 47 3.09 12.91 -8.76
C LYS A 47 4.36 13.43 -8.07
N ASN A 48 4.37 13.47 -6.75
CA ASN A 48 5.49 13.93 -5.94
C ASN A 48 6.38 12.76 -5.45
N ILE A 49 6.05 11.50 -5.79
CA ILE A 49 6.85 10.34 -5.42
C ILE A 49 8.01 10.22 -6.39
N GLU A 50 9.22 10.17 -5.86
CA GLU A 50 10.46 10.14 -6.64
C GLU A 50 11.03 8.73 -6.80
N ASN A 51 10.81 7.83 -5.85
CA ASN A 51 11.40 6.48 -5.79
C ASN A 51 12.95 6.52 -5.94
N ASP A 52 13.59 7.54 -5.37
CA ASP A 52 15.03 7.79 -5.47
C ASP A 52 15.86 6.81 -4.62
N LYS A 53 15.42 6.53 -3.41
CA LYS A 53 16.04 5.63 -2.43
C LYS A 53 14.98 5.08 -1.47
N PRO A 54 15.32 4.08 -0.64
CA PRO A 54 14.40 3.57 0.38
C PRO A 54 13.90 4.67 1.33
N ILE A 55 12.65 4.54 1.78
CA ILE A 55 12.05 5.43 2.79
C ILE A 55 12.79 5.28 4.13
N ILE A 56 13.11 4.04 4.53
CA ILE A 56 13.88 3.78 5.74
C ILE A 56 15.37 3.98 5.44
N GLY A 57 15.98 4.88 6.17
CA GLY A 57 17.42 5.15 6.10
C GLY A 57 18.26 4.14 6.87
N SER A 58 19.52 4.50 7.11
CA SER A 58 20.43 3.68 7.92
C SER A 58 20.25 4.00 9.41
N TYR A 59 20.06 2.94 10.20
CA TYR A 59 19.91 3.07 11.65
C TYR A 59 21.23 3.43 12.36
N GLY A 60 21.11 4.10 13.50
CA GLY A 60 22.23 4.45 14.36
C GLY A 60 23.09 5.61 13.86
N VAL A 61 22.67 6.26 12.79
CA VAL A 61 23.30 7.45 12.21
C VAL A 61 22.22 8.47 11.86
N ASN A 62 22.59 9.72 11.63
CA ASN A 62 21.65 10.77 11.25
C ASN A 62 21.26 10.63 9.76
N ASN A 63 20.42 9.64 9.43
CA ASN A 63 19.96 9.35 8.06
C ASN A 63 18.46 8.98 8.06
N GLU A 64 17.64 9.93 7.64
CA GLU A 64 16.18 9.82 7.62
C GLU A 64 15.62 8.98 6.44
N GLY A 65 16.42 8.69 5.42
CA GLY A 65 15.97 8.03 4.20
C GLY A 65 15.38 8.99 3.15
N SER A 66 14.45 8.48 2.32
CA SER A 66 13.82 9.25 1.24
C SER A 66 12.70 10.16 1.73
N GLY A 67 12.58 11.34 1.07
CA GLY A 67 11.39 12.20 1.17
C GLY A 67 10.09 11.53 0.74
N ASP A 68 10.14 10.40 0.08
CA ASP A 68 8.98 9.56 -0.22
C ASP A 68 8.24 9.05 1.02
N MET A 69 8.80 9.23 2.21
CA MET A 69 8.12 8.96 3.48
C MET A 69 6.79 9.71 3.60
N TYR A 70 6.64 10.85 2.95
CA TYR A 70 5.37 11.60 2.88
C TYR A 70 4.40 10.94 1.91
N TYR A 71 4.66 11.02 0.63
CA TYR A 71 3.70 10.72 -0.45
C TYR A 71 3.57 9.24 -0.74
N LYS A 72 4.69 8.51 -0.83
CA LYS A 72 4.68 7.05 -1.03
C LYS A 72 4.19 6.35 0.23
N GLY A 73 4.61 6.84 1.41
CA GLY A 73 4.14 6.32 2.69
C GLY A 73 2.63 6.47 2.86
N ALA A 74 2.04 7.64 2.55
CA ALA A 74 0.60 7.85 2.57
C ALA A 74 -0.14 6.94 1.58
N ASN A 75 0.40 6.73 0.37
CA ASN A 75 -0.16 5.83 -0.62
C ASN A 75 -0.04 4.35 -0.22
N MET A 76 1.01 3.96 0.51
CA MET A 76 1.10 2.64 1.13
C MET A 76 -0.03 2.43 2.15
N LEU A 77 -0.25 3.38 3.07
CA LEU A 77 -1.32 3.31 4.05
C LEU A 77 -2.70 3.24 3.38
N HIS A 78 -2.91 4.02 2.32
CA HIS A 78 -4.13 3.96 1.53
C HIS A 78 -4.31 2.60 0.86
N THR A 79 -3.26 2.02 0.31
CA THR A 79 -3.26 0.67 -0.26
C THR A 79 -3.63 -0.39 0.79
N LEU A 80 -3.08 -0.31 2.01
CA LEU A 80 -3.44 -1.22 3.12
C LEU A 80 -4.92 -1.10 3.50
N ARG A 81 -5.48 0.12 3.49
CA ARG A 81 -6.93 0.33 3.66
C ARG A 81 -7.75 -0.39 2.60
N GLN A 82 -7.31 -0.36 1.33
CA GLN A 82 -8.01 -1.08 0.25
C GLN A 82 -7.92 -2.60 0.42
N VAL A 83 -6.77 -3.11 0.85
CA VAL A 83 -6.59 -4.53 1.18
C VAL A 83 -7.54 -4.96 2.30
N LEU A 84 -7.69 -4.17 3.34
CA LEU A 84 -8.62 -4.43 4.44
C LEU A 84 -10.09 -4.39 3.98
N ASN A 85 -10.40 -3.53 3.01
CA ASN A 85 -11.74 -3.33 2.44
C ASN A 85 -12.86 -3.13 3.49
N ASN A 86 -12.52 -2.48 4.61
CA ASN A 86 -13.45 -2.17 5.69
C ASN A 86 -13.05 -0.83 6.35
N ASP A 87 -13.78 0.22 6.04
CA ASP A 87 -13.45 1.58 6.48
C ASP A 87 -13.63 1.80 8.00
N GLU A 88 -14.61 1.15 8.61
CA GLU A 88 -14.79 1.24 10.06
C GLU A 88 -13.64 0.58 10.79
N LYS A 89 -13.28 -0.64 10.35
CA LYS A 89 -12.14 -1.35 10.90
C LYS A 89 -10.83 -0.58 10.70
N TRP A 90 -10.66 0.07 9.56
CA TRP A 90 -9.50 0.93 9.31
C TRP A 90 -9.41 2.09 10.31
N ARG A 91 -10.54 2.77 10.59
CA ARG A 91 -10.59 3.83 11.60
C ARG A 91 -10.30 3.29 13.01
N GLU A 92 -10.80 2.11 13.35
CA GLU A 92 -10.47 1.43 14.62
C GLU A 92 -8.98 1.15 14.73
N ILE A 93 -8.34 0.65 13.65
CA ILE A 93 -6.90 0.40 13.60
C ILE A 93 -6.11 1.68 13.86
N LEU A 94 -6.45 2.79 13.19
CA LEU A 94 -5.76 4.07 13.39
C LEU A 94 -5.95 4.64 14.81
N ARG A 95 -7.14 4.54 15.38
CA ARG A 95 -7.39 4.94 16.78
C ARG A 95 -6.67 4.02 17.77
N GLY A 96 -6.72 2.72 17.52
CA GLY A 96 -6.05 1.71 18.32
C GLY A 96 -4.53 1.87 18.29
N LEU A 97 -3.94 2.26 17.17
CA LEU A 97 -2.51 2.60 17.07
C LEU A 97 -2.15 3.71 18.07
N ASN A 98 -2.93 4.79 18.07
CA ASN A 98 -2.72 5.92 19.00
C ASN A 98 -2.95 5.54 20.47
N ALA A 99 -3.86 4.63 20.76
CA ALA A 99 -4.11 4.15 22.12
C ALA A 99 -3.01 3.19 22.59
N THR A 100 -2.60 2.26 21.73
CA THR A 100 -1.58 1.23 22.06
C THR A 100 -0.22 1.84 22.34
N PHE A 101 0.17 2.83 21.54
CA PHE A 101 1.49 3.48 21.64
C PHE A 101 1.41 4.88 22.24
N TYR A 102 0.43 5.12 23.10
CA TYR A 102 0.22 6.42 23.74
C TYR A 102 1.46 6.87 24.50
N HIS A 103 2.02 8.02 24.12
CA HIS A 103 3.24 8.61 24.68
C HIS A 103 4.46 7.66 24.71
N GLN A 104 4.59 6.81 23.68
CA GLN A 104 5.70 5.86 23.59
C GLN A 104 6.65 6.21 22.45
N THR A 105 7.90 5.81 22.65
CA THR A 105 8.92 5.74 21.61
C THR A 105 8.84 4.35 20.96
N VAL A 106 8.67 4.31 19.64
CA VAL A 106 8.42 3.08 18.88
C VAL A 106 9.45 2.86 17.76
N THR A 107 9.55 1.62 17.30
CA THR A 107 10.32 1.22 16.12
C THR A 107 9.39 0.92 14.95
N THR A 108 9.91 0.94 13.73
CA THR A 108 9.21 0.46 12.54
C THR A 108 8.63 -0.93 12.75
N GLN A 109 9.40 -1.87 13.31
CA GLN A 109 8.93 -3.24 13.52
C GLN A 109 7.68 -3.32 14.40
N GLN A 110 7.56 -2.49 15.44
CA GLN A 110 6.38 -2.45 16.30
C GLN A 110 5.13 -1.99 15.54
N ILE A 111 5.27 -0.98 14.69
CA ILE A 111 4.17 -0.47 13.85
C ILE A 111 3.78 -1.48 12.78
N GLU A 112 4.75 -2.09 12.08
CA GLU A 112 4.52 -3.14 11.10
C GLU A 112 3.80 -4.36 11.70
N SER A 113 4.25 -4.81 12.88
CA SER A 113 3.64 -5.93 13.61
C SER A 113 2.20 -5.61 14.02
N TYR A 114 1.97 -4.40 14.56
CA TYR A 114 0.63 -3.94 14.92
C TYR A 114 -0.31 -3.93 13.71
N LEU A 115 0.09 -3.35 12.59
CA LEU A 115 -0.74 -3.30 11.38
C LEU A 115 -1.01 -4.70 10.83
N SER A 116 0.00 -5.56 10.78
CA SER A 116 -0.16 -6.96 10.33
C SER A 116 -1.16 -7.73 11.20
N GLU A 117 -1.06 -7.62 12.53
CA GLU A 117 -1.98 -8.24 13.48
C GLU A 117 -3.42 -7.74 13.28
N LYS A 118 -3.61 -6.42 13.22
CA LYS A 118 -4.95 -5.81 13.15
C LYS A 118 -5.64 -6.01 11.79
N ILE A 119 -4.86 -6.07 10.71
CA ILE A 119 -5.36 -6.41 9.37
C ILE A 119 -5.58 -7.92 9.23
N GLY A 120 -4.90 -8.73 10.06
CA GLY A 120 -5.02 -10.20 10.04
C GLY A 120 -4.23 -10.87 8.91
N ARG A 121 -3.12 -10.25 8.48
CA ARG A 121 -2.27 -10.74 7.39
C ARG A 121 -0.81 -10.39 7.66
N ASP A 122 0.11 -11.30 7.30
CA ASP A 122 1.53 -10.95 7.25
C ASP A 122 1.77 -9.91 6.14
N LEU A 123 2.09 -8.69 6.54
CA LEU A 123 2.39 -7.56 5.66
C LEU A 123 3.89 -7.32 5.49
N THR A 124 4.74 -8.20 6.03
CA THR A 124 6.20 -8.04 5.94
C THR A 124 6.69 -7.83 4.51
N PRO A 125 6.23 -8.60 3.48
CA PRO A 125 6.65 -8.36 2.11
C PRO A 125 6.16 -7.01 1.56
N VAL A 126 4.99 -6.56 2.01
CA VAL A 126 4.41 -5.27 1.60
C VAL A 126 5.23 -4.10 2.17
N PHE A 127 5.57 -4.15 3.46
CA PHE A 127 6.46 -3.16 4.07
C PHE A 127 7.86 -3.17 3.47
N ASN A 128 8.41 -4.34 3.17
CA ASN A 128 9.69 -4.45 2.48
C ASN A 128 9.64 -3.76 1.11
N GLN A 129 8.55 -3.94 0.36
CA GLN A 129 8.37 -3.32 -0.94
C GLN A 129 8.27 -1.81 -0.86
N TYR A 130 7.44 -1.28 0.03
CA TYR A 130 7.16 0.17 0.04
C TYR A 130 8.16 0.98 0.85
N LEU A 131 8.70 0.42 1.94
CA LEU A 131 9.58 1.15 2.85
C LEU A 131 11.07 0.93 2.57
N ARG A 132 11.46 -0.23 2.01
CA ARG A 132 12.87 -0.64 1.86
C ARG A 132 13.31 -0.84 0.41
N ASP A 133 12.39 -0.67 -0.54
CA ASP A 133 12.66 -0.83 -1.98
C ASP A 133 12.08 0.38 -2.76
N THR A 134 12.71 0.70 -3.88
CA THR A 134 12.29 1.82 -4.74
C THR A 134 11.36 1.39 -5.88
N ARG A 135 11.30 0.10 -6.16
CA ARG A 135 10.48 -0.42 -7.25
C ARG A 135 8.99 -0.28 -6.95
N ILE A 136 8.21 -0.01 -7.99
CA ILE A 136 6.74 -0.05 -7.91
C ILE A 136 6.31 -1.46 -8.36
N PRO A 137 5.61 -2.24 -7.49
CA PRO A 137 5.16 -3.57 -7.86
C PRO A 137 4.18 -3.46 -9.02
N THR A 138 4.33 -4.32 -10.01
CA THR A 138 3.56 -4.29 -11.26
C THR A 138 2.78 -5.59 -11.41
N LEU A 139 1.46 -5.49 -11.56
CA LEU A 139 0.63 -6.63 -11.94
C LEU A 139 0.86 -6.93 -13.41
N GLU A 140 1.67 -7.93 -13.71
CA GLU A 140 1.76 -8.49 -15.05
C GLU A 140 0.61 -9.45 -15.30
N TYR A 141 -0.03 -9.33 -16.45
CA TYR A 141 -1.13 -10.21 -16.82
C TYR A 141 -1.20 -10.45 -18.33
N PHE A 142 -1.85 -11.54 -18.71
CA PHE A 142 -2.19 -11.87 -20.11
C PHE A 142 -3.50 -12.65 -20.17
N PHE A 143 -4.10 -12.64 -21.37
CA PHE A 143 -5.28 -13.44 -21.65
C PHE A 143 -4.95 -14.48 -22.72
N LYS A 144 -5.18 -15.77 -22.42
CA LYS A 144 -4.95 -16.87 -23.35
C LYS A 144 -5.90 -18.03 -23.09
N ASN A 145 -6.50 -18.60 -24.13
CA ASN A 145 -7.35 -19.79 -24.02
C ASN A 145 -8.44 -19.67 -22.93
N ASN A 146 -9.17 -18.58 -22.89
CA ASN A 146 -10.19 -18.30 -21.87
C ASN A 146 -9.66 -18.30 -20.44
N GLN A 147 -8.41 -17.97 -20.26
CA GLN A 147 -7.76 -17.83 -18.95
C GLN A 147 -7.11 -16.46 -18.81
N LEU A 148 -7.09 -15.95 -17.59
CA LEU A 148 -6.27 -14.83 -17.13
C LEU A 148 -5.05 -15.39 -16.43
N GLY A 149 -3.85 -15.18 -16.99
CA GLY A 149 -2.60 -15.37 -16.28
C GLY A 149 -2.22 -14.06 -15.58
N TYR A 150 -1.75 -14.14 -14.33
CA TYR A 150 -1.35 -12.94 -13.58
C TYR A 150 -0.30 -13.25 -12.52
N ARG A 151 0.57 -12.27 -12.25
CA ARG A 151 1.58 -12.34 -11.16
C ARG A 151 2.02 -10.94 -10.74
N TRP A 152 2.72 -10.86 -9.63
CA TRP A 152 3.52 -9.68 -9.30
C TRP A 152 4.89 -9.76 -9.95
N ALA A 153 5.26 -8.69 -10.66
CA ALA A 153 6.59 -8.42 -11.18
C ALA A 153 7.12 -7.12 -10.58
N ASN A 154 8.40 -6.82 -10.81
CA ASN A 154 9.07 -5.61 -10.31
C ASN A 154 8.88 -5.42 -8.81
N SER A 155 8.93 -6.51 -8.05
CA SER A 155 8.66 -6.54 -6.61
C SER A 155 9.72 -7.32 -5.84
N VAL A 156 9.72 -7.18 -4.53
CA VAL A 156 10.56 -7.98 -3.63
C VAL A 156 10.13 -9.45 -3.66
N ALA A 157 11.02 -10.33 -3.21
CA ALA A 157 10.70 -11.75 -3.06
C ALA A 157 9.50 -11.93 -2.10
N ASN A 158 8.65 -12.90 -2.41
CA ASN A 158 7.44 -13.25 -1.63
C ASN A 158 6.39 -12.12 -1.54
N PHE A 159 6.46 -11.11 -2.42
CA PHE A 159 5.43 -10.08 -2.46
C PHE A 159 4.07 -10.68 -2.82
N ASN A 160 3.06 -10.43 -1.99
CA ASN A 160 1.78 -11.13 -2.01
C ASN A 160 0.58 -10.21 -1.75
N LEU A 161 0.69 -8.94 -2.11
CA LEU A 161 -0.39 -7.97 -1.92
C LEU A 161 -1.66 -8.40 -2.68
N PRO A 162 -2.82 -8.57 -2.03
CA PRO A 162 -4.09 -8.69 -2.74
C PRO A 162 -4.41 -7.40 -3.48
N VAL A 163 -4.97 -7.51 -4.65
CA VAL A 163 -5.31 -6.35 -5.46
C VAL A 163 -6.71 -6.46 -6.04
N LYS A 164 -7.46 -5.39 -5.95
CA LYS A 164 -8.75 -5.28 -6.59
C LYS A 164 -8.59 -4.89 -8.04
N VAL A 165 -9.25 -5.65 -8.90
CA VAL A 165 -9.31 -5.40 -10.33
C VAL A 165 -10.76 -5.36 -10.81
N TYR A 166 -10.98 -4.73 -11.95
CA TYR A 166 -12.25 -4.80 -12.68
C TYR A 166 -12.03 -5.66 -13.92
N LEU A 167 -12.57 -6.88 -13.88
CA LEU A 167 -12.53 -7.82 -15.00
C LEU A 167 -13.85 -7.72 -15.77
N ASN A 168 -13.79 -7.23 -17.01
CA ASN A 168 -15.00 -6.87 -17.77
C ASN A 168 -15.96 -5.96 -17.01
N GLY A 169 -15.41 -4.98 -16.26
CA GLY A 169 -16.18 -4.06 -15.42
C GLY A 169 -16.68 -4.64 -14.09
N THR A 170 -16.49 -5.95 -13.84
CA THR A 170 -16.87 -6.58 -12.58
C THR A 170 -15.70 -6.61 -11.60
N ALA A 171 -15.93 -6.08 -10.39
CA ALA A 171 -14.91 -6.02 -9.35
C ALA A 171 -14.56 -7.43 -8.83
N GLN A 172 -13.28 -7.74 -8.77
CA GLN A 172 -12.72 -8.97 -8.20
C GLN A 172 -11.46 -8.68 -7.40
N ILE A 173 -11.15 -9.51 -6.41
CA ILE A 173 -9.87 -9.50 -5.70
C ILE A 173 -9.00 -10.60 -6.30
N LEU A 174 -7.85 -10.22 -6.82
CA LEU A 174 -6.81 -11.16 -7.18
C LEU A 174 -5.81 -11.26 -6.01
N GLU A 175 -5.24 -12.46 -5.85
CA GLU A 175 -4.17 -12.73 -4.89
C GLU A 175 -2.89 -13.16 -5.62
N PRO A 176 -2.23 -12.26 -6.35
CA PRO A 176 -0.99 -12.56 -7.03
C PRO A 176 0.17 -12.76 -6.06
N ASN A 177 1.17 -13.50 -6.51
CA ASN A 177 2.50 -13.56 -5.92
C ASN A 177 3.54 -13.46 -7.07
N ASN A 178 4.81 -13.74 -6.82
CA ASN A 178 5.84 -13.66 -7.86
C ASN A 178 5.75 -14.77 -8.93
N GLU A 179 4.90 -15.78 -8.72
CA GLU A 179 4.69 -16.88 -9.66
C GLU A 179 3.40 -16.67 -10.47
N TRP A 180 3.37 -17.19 -11.70
CA TRP A 180 2.18 -17.15 -12.53
C TRP A 180 1.02 -17.92 -11.91
N LYS A 181 -0.10 -17.26 -11.74
CA LYS A 181 -1.39 -17.86 -11.39
C LYS A 181 -2.33 -17.78 -12.59
N MET A 182 -3.22 -18.77 -12.69
CA MET A 182 -4.19 -18.87 -13.79
C MET A 182 -5.60 -18.84 -13.21
N LEU A 183 -6.45 -17.98 -13.79
CA LEU A 183 -7.88 -17.90 -13.47
C LEU A 183 -8.68 -18.20 -14.73
N SER A 184 -9.57 -19.19 -14.68
CA SER A 184 -10.49 -19.52 -15.77
C SER A 184 -11.56 -18.44 -15.92
N LEU A 185 -11.79 -18.00 -17.15
CA LEU A 185 -12.80 -17.01 -17.50
C LEU A 185 -14.02 -17.71 -18.09
N GLY A 186 -15.20 -17.33 -17.62
CA GLY A 186 -16.47 -17.89 -18.11
C GLY A 186 -16.95 -17.30 -19.46
N THR A 187 -16.14 -16.51 -20.14
CA THR A 187 -16.52 -15.78 -21.36
C THR A 187 -15.57 -16.05 -22.51
N THR A 188 -16.12 -16.05 -23.74
CA THR A 188 -15.34 -16.10 -25.01
C THR A 188 -15.12 -14.70 -25.61
N GLU A 189 -15.69 -13.66 -25.02
CA GLU A 189 -15.47 -12.27 -25.44
C GLU A 189 -14.04 -11.82 -25.10
N LYS A 190 -13.56 -10.77 -25.81
CA LYS A 190 -12.23 -10.18 -25.54
C LYS A 190 -12.25 -9.59 -24.12
N PRO A 191 -11.57 -10.21 -23.15
CA PRO A 191 -11.59 -9.75 -21.77
C PRO A 191 -10.78 -8.47 -21.60
N THR A 192 -11.20 -7.65 -20.63
CA THR A 192 -10.48 -6.45 -20.17
C THR A 192 -10.17 -6.56 -18.69
N LEU A 193 -9.03 -6.02 -18.29
CA LEU A 193 -8.63 -5.91 -16.89
C LEU A 193 -8.16 -4.50 -16.60
N GLU A 194 -8.72 -3.91 -15.56
CA GLU A 194 -8.29 -2.63 -15.01
C GLU A 194 -8.00 -2.81 -13.52
N VAL A 195 -6.85 -2.33 -13.05
CA VAL A 195 -6.51 -2.34 -11.62
C VAL A 195 -7.19 -1.16 -10.94
N ASP A 196 -7.77 -1.38 -9.75
CA ASP A 196 -8.33 -0.29 -8.95
C ASP A 196 -7.24 0.72 -8.62
N ASN A 197 -7.42 1.94 -9.09
CA ASN A 197 -6.44 3.02 -8.98
C ASN A 197 -6.16 3.49 -7.54
N ASN A 198 -6.88 2.99 -6.55
CA ASN A 198 -6.60 3.24 -5.14
C ASN A 198 -5.43 2.41 -4.60
N TYR A 199 -4.99 1.40 -5.33
CA TYR A 199 -3.74 0.69 -5.02
C TYR A 199 -2.56 1.43 -5.65
N TYR A 200 -1.47 1.59 -4.90
CA TYR A 200 -0.22 2.16 -5.43
C TYR A 200 0.62 1.05 -6.08
N VAL A 201 0.20 0.63 -7.24
CA VAL A 201 0.83 -0.42 -8.05
C VAL A 201 0.76 -0.06 -9.53
N GLY A 202 1.63 -0.65 -10.34
CA GLY A 202 1.53 -0.63 -11.80
C GLY A 202 0.75 -1.83 -12.32
N SER A 203 0.38 -1.77 -13.60
CA SER A 203 -0.15 -2.92 -14.34
C SER A 203 0.42 -2.98 -15.75
N TYR A 204 0.65 -4.18 -16.24
CA TYR A 204 1.20 -4.39 -17.57
C TYR A 204 0.58 -5.63 -18.24
N ASN A 205 -0.06 -5.43 -19.39
CA ASN A 205 -0.57 -6.53 -20.20
C ASN A 205 0.56 -7.06 -21.09
N ILE A 206 0.94 -8.31 -20.86
CA ILE A 206 1.91 -9.01 -21.70
C ILE A 206 1.15 -9.54 -22.93
N THR A 207 1.17 -8.79 -24.01
CA THR A 207 0.72 -9.31 -25.30
C THR A 207 1.83 -10.16 -25.91
N GLU A 208 1.49 -11.41 -26.32
CA GLU A 208 2.38 -12.21 -27.18
C GLU A 208 2.58 -11.58 -28.55
#